data_5fa983727acb4cb98a94b7e1ce55cfc7
#
_entry.id   5fa983727acb4cb98a94b7e1ce55cfc7
#
_cell.length_a   1.000
_cell.length_b   1.000
_cell.length_c   1.000
_cell.angle_alpha   90.00
_cell.angle_beta   90.00
_cell.angle_gamma   90.00
#
_symmetry.space_group_name_H-M   'P 1'
#
loop_
_entity.id
_entity.type
_entity.pdbx_description
1 polymer ?
#
loop_
_entity_poly.entity_id
_entity_poly.type
_entity_poly.pdbx_seq_one_letter_code
_entity_poly.pdbx_strand_id
1 'polypeptide(L)'
;MILFVNASSKRAGNTTAMAERLLDGTGYETLHLVDYAIHFRGSSLPGDQWRRVWERMCAANVLVWGTPIYWHAMTGALKTVIERMNDEPAEQIAGTPLGFFFQGSGPGRAVTEVMHTTIERLTDLYNLTDRKSVV
;
A
#
# COMPACT_ATOMS: atom_id res chain seq x y z
N MET A 1 14.68 5.25 -5.73
CA MET A 1 13.86 4.18 -6.32
C MET A 1 12.43 4.38 -5.87
N ILE A 2 11.51 4.38 -6.82
CA ILE A 2 10.08 4.42 -6.57
C ILE A 2 9.60 2.97 -6.43
N LEU A 3 8.91 2.65 -5.35
CA LEU A 3 8.32 1.34 -5.15
C LEU A 3 6.80 1.44 -5.24
N PHE A 4 6.24 0.78 -6.26
CA PHE A 4 4.80 0.58 -6.35
C PHE A 4 4.42 -0.69 -5.57
N VAL A 5 3.56 -0.55 -4.57
CA VAL A 5 3.00 -1.66 -3.80
C VAL A 5 1.64 -2.01 -4.38
N ASN A 6 1.55 -3.15 -5.04
CA ASN A 6 0.33 -3.66 -5.65
C ASN A 6 -0.44 -4.51 -4.65
N ALA A 7 -1.58 -4.00 -4.18
CA ALA A 7 -2.43 -4.70 -3.22
C ALA A 7 -3.52 -5.56 -3.87
N SER A 8 -3.53 -5.66 -5.20
CA SER A 8 -4.46 -6.54 -5.92
C SER A 8 -4.11 -8.02 -5.73
N SER A 9 -5.11 -8.87 -5.77
CA SER A 9 -4.91 -10.33 -5.87
C SER A 9 -4.36 -10.75 -7.23
N LYS A 10 -4.31 -9.83 -8.19
CA LYS A 10 -3.81 -10.07 -9.56
C LYS A 10 -2.51 -9.30 -9.77
N ARG A 11 -1.48 -9.98 -10.29
CA ARG A 11 -0.23 -9.33 -10.67
C ARG A 11 -0.40 -8.41 -11.87
N ALA A 12 -1.23 -8.80 -12.83
CA ALA A 12 -1.51 -8.04 -14.04
C ALA A 12 -3.03 -7.81 -14.15
N GLY A 13 -3.47 -6.66 -13.67
CA GLY A 13 -4.89 -6.27 -13.70
C GLY A 13 -5.02 -4.75 -13.79
N ASN A 14 -6.18 -4.23 -13.45
CA ASN A 14 -6.48 -2.80 -13.55
C ASN A 14 -5.58 -1.94 -12.63
N THR A 15 -5.25 -2.44 -11.45
CA THR A 15 -4.38 -1.73 -10.52
C THR A 15 -2.97 -1.56 -11.09
N THR A 16 -2.41 -2.61 -11.67
CA THR A 16 -1.12 -2.56 -12.36
C THR A 16 -1.17 -1.65 -13.59
N ALA A 17 -2.23 -1.74 -14.39
CA ALA A 17 -2.40 -0.88 -15.56
C ALA A 17 -2.47 0.60 -15.18
N MET A 18 -3.13 0.93 -14.07
CA MET A 18 -3.18 2.30 -13.57
C MET A 18 -1.81 2.77 -13.10
N ALA A 19 -1.06 1.92 -12.39
CA ALA A 19 0.30 2.24 -11.97
C ALA A 19 1.24 2.50 -13.18
N GLU A 20 1.14 1.69 -14.23
CA GLU A 20 1.91 1.88 -15.46
C GLU A 20 1.68 3.26 -16.07
N ARG A 21 0.45 3.75 -16.06
CA ARG A 21 0.13 5.09 -16.56
C ARG A 21 0.64 6.20 -15.65
N LEU A 22 0.44 6.05 -14.34
CA LEU A 22 0.84 7.07 -13.36
C LEU A 22 2.34 7.21 -13.23
N LEU A 23 3.07 6.13 -13.41
CA LEU A 23 4.51 6.04 -13.16
C LEU A 23 5.33 5.89 -14.45
N ASP A 24 4.71 6.15 -15.59
CA ASP A 24 5.37 6.08 -16.90
C ASP A 24 6.65 6.94 -16.91
N GLY A 25 7.73 6.36 -17.41
CA GLY A 25 9.02 7.03 -17.52
C GLY A 25 9.83 7.16 -16.22
N THR A 26 9.33 6.63 -15.08
CA THR A 26 10.02 6.76 -13.79
C THR A 26 10.96 5.62 -13.45
N GLY A 27 10.91 4.48 -14.16
CA GLY A 27 11.73 3.32 -13.86
C GLY A 27 11.42 2.68 -12.51
N TYR A 28 10.17 2.69 -12.08
CA TYR A 28 9.74 2.16 -10.78
C TYR A 28 9.86 0.63 -10.69
N GLU A 29 9.94 0.13 -9.46
CA GLU A 29 9.82 -1.30 -9.15
C GLU A 29 8.45 -1.62 -8.57
N THR A 30 8.02 -2.86 -8.70
CA THR A 30 6.74 -3.34 -8.16
C THR A 30 6.94 -4.38 -7.07
N LEU A 31 6.24 -4.21 -5.97
CA LEU A 31 6.07 -5.20 -4.92
C LEU A 31 4.64 -5.73 -5.00
N HIS A 32 4.46 -6.96 -5.44
CA HIS A 32 3.15 -7.61 -5.46
C HIS A 32 2.90 -8.27 -4.12
N LEU A 33 1.95 -7.75 -3.34
CA LEU A 33 1.63 -8.33 -2.03
C LEU A 33 1.19 -9.79 -2.12
N VAL A 34 0.55 -10.16 -3.23
CA VAL A 34 0.11 -11.54 -3.47
C VAL A 34 1.25 -12.56 -3.52
N ASP A 35 2.47 -12.11 -3.73
CA ASP A 35 3.66 -12.98 -3.78
C ASP A 35 4.23 -13.32 -2.40
N TYR A 36 3.69 -12.72 -1.33
CA TYR A 36 4.22 -12.86 0.02
C TYR A 36 3.19 -13.46 0.96
N ALA A 37 3.64 -14.36 1.81
CA ALA A 37 2.83 -14.84 2.94
C ALA A 37 2.91 -13.79 4.07
N ILE A 38 2.00 -12.85 4.07
CA ILE A 38 1.90 -11.82 5.10
C ILE A 38 0.82 -12.25 6.07
N HIS A 39 1.21 -12.70 7.26
CA HIS A 39 0.24 -13.14 8.24
C HIS A 39 -0.45 -11.92 8.88
N PHE A 40 -1.70 -12.09 9.26
CA PHE A 40 -2.40 -11.02 9.98
C PHE A 40 -1.73 -10.77 11.34
N ARG A 41 -1.88 -9.55 11.85
CA ARG A 41 -1.32 -9.13 13.13
C ARG A 41 -1.79 -10.06 14.26
N GLY A 42 -0.86 -10.48 15.10
CA GLY A 42 -1.12 -11.39 16.21
C GLY A 42 -0.97 -12.88 15.86
N SER A 43 -0.78 -13.24 14.59
CA SER A 43 -0.53 -14.62 14.21
C SER A 43 0.85 -15.07 14.71
N SER A 44 0.91 -16.30 15.26
CA SER A 44 2.16 -16.95 15.64
C SER A 44 2.54 -18.11 14.70
N LEU A 45 1.84 -18.24 13.57
CA LEU A 45 2.12 -19.28 12.60
C LEU A 45 3.48 -19.07 11.93
N PRO A 46 4.19 -20.16 11.57
CA PRO A 46 5.48 -20.06 10.88
C PRO A 46 5.29 -19.60 9.43
N GLY A 47 6.39 -19.13 8.81
CA GLY A 47 6.42 -18.82 7.39
C GLY A 47 6.02 -17.38 7.04
N ASP A 48 5.85 -16.50 8.01
CA ASP A 48 5.54 -15.10 7.77
C ASP A 48 6.70 -14.39 7.03
N GLN A 49 6.36 -13.70 5.96
CA GLN A 49 7.33 -12.98 5.12
C GLN A 49 7.22 -11.46 5.28
N TRP A 50 6.55 -10.98 6.32
CA TRP A 50 6.37 -9.54 6.55
C TRP A 50 7.69 -8.78 6.56
N ARG A 51 8.74 -9.32 7.16
CA ARG A 51 10.05 -8.65 7.24
C ARG A 51 10.57 -8.23 5.87
N ARG A 52 10.40 -9.07 4.86
CA ARG A 52 10.82 -8.77 3.49
C ARG A 52 10.04 -7.60 2.89
N VAL A 53 8.73 -7.56 3.14
CA VAL A 53 7.87 -6.48 2.67
C VAL A 53 8.25 -5.17 3.33
N TRP A 54 8.41 -5.17 4.65
CA TRP A 54 8.81 -4.00 5.42
C TRP A 54 10.15 -3.44 4.95
N GLU A 55 11.16 -4.29 4.83
CA GLU A 55 12.50 -3.88 4.38
C GLU A 55 12.47 -3.26 2.98
N ARG A 56 11.70 -3.81 2.07
CA ARG A 56 11.55 -3.23 0.73
C ARG A 56 10.88 -1.86 0.77
N MET A 57 9.86 -1.69 1.59
CA MET A 57 9.21 -0.39 1.74
C MET A 57 10.15 0.65 2.34
N CYS A 58 10.90 0.29 3.36
CA CYS A 58 11.86 1.19 4.01
C CYS A 58 13.03 1.58 3.09
N ALA A 59 13.39 0.73 2.14
CA ALA A 59 14.47 1.02 1.18
C ALA A 59 14.04 1.96 0.05
N ALA A 60 12.75 2.20 -0.11
CA ALA A 60 12.23 3.06 -1.18
C ALA A 60 12.42 4.55 -0.87
N ASN A 61 12.68 5.35 -1.91
CA ASN A 61 12.70 6.80 -1.81
C ASN A 61 11.30 7.41 -1.92
N VAL A 62 10.41 6.73 -2.64
CA VAL A 62 9.00 7.09 -2.80
C VAL A 62 8.18 5.82 -2.80
N LEU A 63 7.10 5.82 -2.05
CA LEU A 63 6.11 4.75 -2.04
C LEU A 63 4.88 5.17 -2.83
N VAL A 64 4.36 4.24 -3.64
CA VAL A 64 3.06 4.39 -4.28
C VAL A 64 2.26 3.14 -3.99
N TRP A 65 1.15 3.28 -3.29
CA TRP A 65 0.27 2.17 -2.96
C TRP A 65 -0.97 2.20 -3.84
N GLY A 66 -1.26 1.08 -4.49
CA GLY A 66 -2.46 0.91 -5.30
C GLY A 66 -3.29 -0.26 -4.82
N THR A 67 -4.59 -0.06 -4.69
CA THR A 67 -5.53 -1.09 -4.26
C THR A 67 -6.80 -1.08 -5.11
N PRO A 68 -7.29 -2.25 -5.54
CA PRO A 68 -8.69 -2.34 -5.96
C PRO A 68 -9.60 -2.24 -4.73
N ILE A 69 -10.87 -2.01 -4.99
CA ILE A 69 -11.89 -2.02 -3.95
C ILE A 69 -12.50 -3.42 -3.89
N TYR A 70 -12.27 -4.12 -2.78
CA TYR A 70 -12.90 -5.40 -2.48
C TYR A 70 -13.81 -5.21 -1.28
N TRP A 71 -15.08 -5.60 -1.41
CA TRP A 71 -16.05 -5.47 -0.33
C TRP A 71 -16.05 -4.08 0.32
N HIS A 72 -16.21 -3.05 -0.52
CA HIS A 72 -16.36 -1.65 -0.10
C HIS A 72 -15.16 -1.07 0.67
N ALA A 73 -13.98 -1.64 0.53
CA ALA A 73 -12.78 -1.16 1.20
C ALA A 73 -11.51 -1.50 0.39
N MET A 74 -10.35 -1.12 0.92
CA MET A 74 -9.08 -1.61 0.42
C MET A 74 -9.00 -3.13 0.59
N THR A 75 -8.10 -3.78 -0.15
CA THR A 75 -7.91 -5.22 -0.02
C THR A 75 -7.46 -5.61 1.39
N GLY A 76 -7.80 -6.83 1.79
CA GLY A 76 -7.30 -7.40 3.04
C GLY A 76 -5.77 -7.42 3.11
N ALA A 77 -5.10 -7.62 1.97
CA ALA A 77 -3.64 -7.58 1.89
C ALA A 77 -3.08 -6.21 2.31
N LEU A 78 -3.64 -5.11 1.79
CA LEU A 78 -3.19 -3.78 2.15
C LEU A 78 -3.53 -3.44 3.60
N LYS A 79 -4.73 -3.80 4.06
CA LYS A 79 -5.11 -3.59 5.46
C LYS A 79 -4.18 -4.34 6.42
N THR A 80 -3.79 -5.56 6.05
CA THR A 80 -2.81 -6.35 6.81
C THR A 80 -1.46 -5.64 6.87
N VAL A 81 -0.98 -5.09 5.76
CA VAL A 81 0.25 -4.28 5.75
C VAL A 81 0.16 -3.13 6.76
N ILE A 82 -0.93 -2.37 6.73
CA ILE A 82 -1.13 -1.23 7.63
C ILE A 82 -1.13 -1.70 9.09
N GLU A 83 -1.82 -2.78 9.42
CA GLU A 83 -1.85 -3.31 10.78
C GLU A 83 -0.50 -3.82 11.24
N ARG A 84 0.26 -4.47 10.35
CA ARG A 84 1.61 -4.98 10.65
C ARG A 84 2.61 -3.84 10.87
N MET A 85 2.45 -2.71 10.18
CA MET A 85 3.29 -1.52 10.41
C MET A 85 3.21 -1.03 11.85
N ASN A 86 2.11 -1.27 12.54
CA ASN A 86 1.93 -0.79 13.91
C ASN A 86 3.00 -1.32 14.90
N ASP A 87 3.62 -2.44 14.59
CA ASP A 87 4.65 -3.07 15.43
C ASP A 87 6.08 -2.71 14.98
N GLU A 88 6.21 -1.83 13.99
CA GLU A 88 7.49 -1.43 13.43
C GLU A 88 7.89 0.00 13.86
N PRO A 89 9.19 0.29 13.95
CA PRO A 89 9.64 1.63 14.29
C PRO A 89 9.28 2.64 13.20
N ALA A 90 8.52 3.67 13.55
CA ALA A 90 8.06 4.68 12.60
C ALA A 90 9.24 5.45 11.95
N GLU A 91 10.34 5.64 12.67
CA GLU A 91 11.52 6.35 12.19
C GLU A 91 12.20 5.68 10.99
N GLN A 92 11.98 4.39 10.77
CA GLN A 92 12.57 3.67 9.63
C GLN A 92 11.96 4.08 8.28
N ILE A 93 10.75 4.64 8.29
CA ILE A 93 10.03 5.03 7.08
C ILE A 93 9.67 6.52 7.08
N ALA A 94 9.92 7.22 8.17
CA ALA A 94 9.59 8.63 8.32
C ALA A 94 10.22 9.49 7.22
N GLY A 95 9.45 10.45 6.72
CA GLY A 95 9.89 11.36 5.65
C GLY A 95 9.71 10.79 4.24
N THR A 96 9.37 9.53 4.08
CA THR A 96 9.15 8.91 2.76
C THR A 96 7.85 9.44 2.14
N PRO A 97 7.89 10.01 0.92
CA PRO A 97 6.67 10.38 0.22
C PRO A 97 5.80 9.16 -0.09
N LEU A 98 4.50 9.26 0.16
CA LEU A 98 3.52 8.24 -0.13
C LEU A 98 2.45 8.77 -1.08
N GLY A 99 2.33 8.15 -2.26
CA GLY A 99 1.19 8.29 -3.13
C GLY A 99 0.23 7.12 -2.94
N PHE A 100 -1.06 7.39 -3.04
CA PHE A 100 -2.08 6.36 -2.88
C PHE A 100 -3.16 6.49 -3.95
N PHE A 101 -3.53 5.38 -4.57
CA PHE A 101 -4.67 5.34 -5.46
C PHE A 101 -5.50 4.07 -5.25
N PHE A 102 -6.76 4.15 -5.63
CA PHE A 102 -7.66 3.00 -5.63
C PHE A 102 -8.53 3.03 -6.88
N GLN A 103 -9.04 1.87 -7.26
CA GLN A 103 -9.91 1.74 -8.40
C GLN A 103 -10.98 0.68 -8.14
N GLY A 104 -12.14 0.86 -8.77
CA GLY A 104 -13.28 -0.06 -8.67
C GLY A 104 -14.47 0.45 -9.45
N SER A 105 -15.52 -0.36 -9.52
CA SER A 105 -16.75 -0.02 -10.26
C SER A 105 -17.63 0.91 -9.42
N GLY A 106 -17.48 2.24 -9.61
CA GLY A 106 -18.34 3.22 -9.00
C GLY A 106 -18.35 3.21 -7.47
N PRO A 107 -17.19 3.39 -6.81
CA PRO A 107 -17.16 3.41 -5.35
C PRO A 107 -18.02 4.56 -4.81
N GLY A 108 -18.84 4.26 -3.82
CA GLY A 108 -19.65 5.26 -3.15
C GLY A 108 -18.79 6.21 -2.33
N ARG A 109 -19.39 7.38 -1.99
CA ARG A 109 -18.71 8.42 -1.21
C ARG A 109 -18.18 7.89 0.14
N ALA A 110 -18.97 7.09 0.83
CA ALA A 110 -18.57 6.53 2.13
C ALA A 110 -17.31 5.67 2.03
N VAL A 111 -17.18 4.87 0.98
CA VAL A 111 -16.00 4.03 0.73
C VAL A 111 -14.78 4.91 0.49
N THR A 112 -14.90 5.91 -0.34
CA THR A 112 -13.84 6.88 -0.63
C THR A 112 -13.38 7.60 0.63
N GLU A 113 -14.30 8.10 1.44
CA GLU A 113 -14.00 8.81 2.68
C GLU A 113 -13.26 7.93 3.69
N VAL A 114 -13.67 6.68 3.86
CA VAL A 114 -13.00 5.74 4.77
C VAL A 114 -11.56 5.48 4.35
N MET A 115 -11.32 5.27 3.06
CA MET A 115 -9.96 5.04 2.55
C MET A 115 -9.08 6.27 2.72
N HIS A 116 -9.59 7.45 2.40
CA HIS A 116 -8.87 8.71 2.63
C HIS A 116 -8.51 8.89 4.10
N THR A 117 -9.46 8.69 5.00
CA THR A 117 -9.22 8.81 6.44
C THR A 117 -8.13 7.86 6.92
N THR A 118 -8.18 6.61 6.48
CA THR A 118 -7.18 5.60 6.87
C THR A 118 -5.77 6.02 6.42
N ILE A 119 -5.63 6.46 5.18
CA ILE A 119 -4.32 6.86 4.64
C ILE A 119 -3.81 8.16 5.27
N GLU A 120 -4.68 9.13 5.51
CA GLU A 120 -4.31 10.37 6.21
C GLU A 120 -3.78 10.08 7.61
N ARG A 121 -4.48 9.23 8.37
CA ARG A 121 -4.03 8.82 9.70
C ARG A 121 -2.72 8.07 9.67
N LEU A 122 -2.52 7.22 8.68
CA LEU A 122 -1.26 6.52 8.49
C LEU A 122 -0.10 7.50 8.22
N THR A 123 -0.29 8.44 7.30
CA THR A 123 0.72 9.43 6.96
C THR A 123 1.10 10.29 8.16
N ASP A 124 0.13 10.69 8.97
CA ASP A 124 0.36 11.45 10.20
C ASP A 124 1.16 10.65 11.23
N LEU A 125 0.77 9.40 11.49
CA LEU A 125 1.39 8.57 12.52
C LEU A 125 2.81 8.13 12.17
N TYR A 126 3.09 7.90 10.90
CA TYR A 126 4.40 7.47 10.43
C TYR A 126 5.24 8.62 9.86
N ASN A 127 4.75 9.84 9.97
CA ASN A 127 5.42 11.03 9.45
C ASN A 127 5.82 10.88 7.97
N LEU A 128 4.91 10.31 7.18
CA LEU A 128 5.07 10.22 5.74
C LEU A 128 4.69 11.55 5.09
N THR A 129 5.33 11.88 3.99
CA THR A 129 4.95 13.10 3.26
C THR A 129 3.79 12.77 2.33
N ASP A 130 2.63 13.36 2.59
CA ASP A 130 1.46 13.19 1.71
C ASP A 130 1.71 13.85 0.36
N ARG A 131 1.74 13.04 -0.69
CA ARG A 131 1.57 13.52 -2.06
C ARG A 131 0.17 13.10 -2.48
N LYS A 132 -0.75 14.05 -2.42
CA LYS A 132 -2.18 14.00 -2.75
C LYS A 132 -2.66 12.70 -3.39
N SER A 133 -3.59 12.04 -2.72
CA SER A 133 -4.34 10.91 -3.26
C SER A 133 -4.86 11.23 -4.65
N VAL A 134 -4.40 10.49 -5.65
CA VAL A 134 -4.99 10.54 -6.99
C VAL A 134 -6.12 9.53 -7.01
N VAL A 135 -7.31 10.01 -7.16
CA VAL A 135 -8.50 9.19 -7.30
C VAL A 135 -8.59 8.62 -8.70
#